data_4944ab0ab17bcba4d7a78c8a9881f0c4
#
_entry.id   4944ab0ab17bcba4d7a78c8a9881f0c4
#
_cell.length_a   1.000
_cell.length_b   1.000
_cell.length_c   1.000
_cell.angle_alpha   90.00
_cell.angle_beta   90.00
_cell.angle_gamma   90.00
#
_symmetry.space_group_name_H-M   'P 1'
#
loop_
_entity.id
_entity.type
_entity.pdbx_description
1 polymer ?
#
loop_
_entity_poly.entity_id
_entity_poly.type
_entity_poly.pdbx_seq_one_letter_code
_entity_poly.pdbx_strand_id
1 'polypeptide(L)'
;MVAGRYLRAKRKEGFISVITSFAFIGIALGVATLIIVTSVMNGFKAELLGRILGINGHISIAAIRNTPFDNYQEAVKALETKVPGVNIAIPMVEKQLLATAGNSAEGVMVRGVNGADLQKKQVLRDGFKNFDLKLFDGDIVVLGSRLADKLGVTEGDEITLLSPNGKITMFGTVPRMKSYRVAGTFNFGMYEYDANFVFMPLAAAQKFFSLGNGVTGIDVTLREDADLDYTRQLIGAAIESSGNRAFIYDYRQTNSAFFNAVDVERNVMFIVLTLIILVAAFNIITGLIMLVKDKGRDIAVLRTMGATKGMIMRIFFLDGAFIGV
;
A
#
# COMPACT_ATOMS: atom_id res chain seq x y z
N MET A 1 -17.56 -38.36 -31.70
CA MET A 1 -18.21 -39.44 -30.91
C MET A 1 -17.31 -40.63 -30.58
N VAL A 2 -16.19 -40.83 -31.24
CA VAL A 2 -15.23 -41.94 -31.00
C VAL A 2 -14.25 -41.63 -29.88
N ALA A 3 -13.80 -40.39 -29.71
CA ALA A 3 -12.85 -39.93 -28.69
C ALA A 3 -13.37 -40.15 -27.25
N GLY A 4 -14.65 -39.87 -26.97
CA GLY A 4 -15.23 -40.05 -25.65
C GLY A 4 -15.38 -41.53 -25.20
N ARG A 5 -15.38 -42.47 -26.15
CA ARG A 5 -15.39 -43.93 -25.84
C ARG A 5 -14.02 -44.47 -25.54
N TYR A 6 -12.96 -43.84 -26.03
CA TYR A 6 -11.56 -44.22 -25.77
C TYR A 6 -11.07 -43.83 -24.38
N LEU A 7 -11.66 -42.77 -23.80
CA LEU A 7 -11.38 -42.34 -22.43
C LEU A 7 -11.97 -43.26 -21.36
N ARG A 8 -12.91 -44.15 -21.72
CA ARG A 8 -13.45 -45.17 -20.79
C ARG A 8 -12.59 -46.42 -20.81
N ALA A 9 -11.48 -46.38 -20.12
CA ALA A 9 -10.41 -47.38 -20.07
C ALA A 9 -10.90 -48.78 -19.70
N LYS A 10 -10.42 -49.78 -20.44
CA LYS A 10 -10.39 -51.19 -20.02
C LYS A 10 -9.42 -51.36 -18.87
N ARG A 11 -9.75 -52.22 -17.91
CA ARG A 11 -9.09 -52.51 -16.61
C ARG A 11 -7.55 -52.71 -16.59
N LYS A 12 -6.83 -52.65 -17.71
CA LYS A 12 -5.35 -52.72 -17.79
C LYS A 12 -4.64 -51.37 -17.85
N GLU A 13 -5.36 -50.23 -18.02
CA GLU A 13 -4.79 -48.90 -18.14
C GLU A 13 -4.86 -48.08 -16.83
N GLY A 14 -5.22 -48.73 -15.72
CA GLY A 14 -5.46 -48.03 -14.43
C GLY A 14 -4.25 -47.31 -13.85
N PHE A 15 -3.04 -47.78 -14.11
CA PHE A 15 -1.84 -47.17 -13.53
C PHE A 15 -1.50 -45.80 -14.18
N ILE A 16 -1.66 -45.70 -15.49
CA ILE A 16 -1.43 -44.45 -16.24
C ILE A 16 -2.47 -43.39 -15.86
N SER A 17 -3.75 -43.79 -15.78
CA SER A 17 -4.85 -42.91 -15.38
C SER A 17 -4.64 -42.35 -13.97
N VAL A 18 -4.10 -43.16 -13.05
CA VAL A 18 -3.78 -42.75 -11.67
C VAL A 18 -2.66 -41.69 -11.66
N ILE A 19 -1.55 -41.91 -12.38
CA ILE A 19 -0.42 -40.96 -12.43
C ILE A 19 -0.90 -39.61 -13.05
N THR A 20 -1.63 -39.68 -14.17
CA THR A 20 -2.15 -38.50 -14.84
C THR A 20 -3.13 -37.73 -13.93
N SER A 21 -3.97 -38.46 -13.17
CA SER A 21 -4.89 -37.85 -12.21
C SER A 21 -4.15 -37.14 -11.07
N PHE A 22 -3.12 -37.75 -10.51
CA PHE A 22 -2.28 -37.12 -9.48
C PHE A 22 -1.54 -35.89 -10.00
N ALA A 23 -1.01 -35.94 -11.23
CA ALA A 23 -0.38 -34.80 -11.86
C ALA A 23 -1.38 -33.64 -12.06
N PHE A 24 -2.57 -33.94 -12.57
CA PHE A 24 -3.64 -32.97 -12.74
C PHE A 24 -4.08 -32.32 -11.42
N ILE A 25 -4.30 -33.14 -10.37
CA ILE A 25 -4.65 -32.63 -9.04
C ILE A 25 -3.52 -31.76 -8.48
N GLY A 26 -2.25 -32.18 -8.64
CA GLY A 26 -1.10 -31.39 -8.19
C GLY A 26 -1.01 -30.03 -8.85
N ILE A 27 -1.21 -29.97 -10.17
CA ILE A 27 -1.23 -28.72 -10.93
C ILE A 27 -2.43 -27.84 -10.51
N ALA A 28 -3.61 -28.45 -10.42
CA ALA A 28 -4.83 -27.74 -10.01
C ALA A 28 -4.70 -27.11 -8.61
N LEU A 29 -4.15 -27.86 -7.65
CA LEU A 29 -3.86 -27.36 -6.31
C LEU A 29 -2.80 -26.23 -6.33
N GLY A 30 -1.74 -26.36 -7.13
CA GLY A 30 -0.73 -25.33 -7.29
C GLY A 30 -1.30 -24.03 -7.84
N VAL A 31 -2.08 -24.10 -8.90
CA VAL A 31 -2.74 -22.94 -9.50
C VAL A 31 -3.78 -22.34 -8.56
N ALA A 32 -4.61 -23.18 -7.90
CA ALA A 32 -5.60 -22.70 -6.93
C ALA A 32 -4.94 -21.96 -5.76
N THR A 33 -3.86 -22.50 -5.20
CA THR A 33 -3.07 -21.86 -4.15
C THR A 33 -2.54 -20.51 -4.61
N LEU A 34 -1.98 -20.44 -5.82
CA LEU A 34 -1.47 -19.20 -6.39
C LEU A 34 -2.58 -18.14 -6.52
N ILE A 35 -3.75 -18.51 -7.06
CA ILE A 35 -4.89 -17.61 -7.20
C ILE A 35 -5.34 -17.09 -5.83
N ILE A 36 -5.46 -17.97 -4.84
CA ILE A 36 -5.88 -17.59 -3.48
C ILE A 36 -4.88 -16.60 -2.88
N VAL A 37 -3.58 -16.93 -2.90
CA VAL A 37 -2.53 -16.09 -2.32
C VAL A 37 -2.50 -14.73 -3.02
N THR A 38 -2.55 -14.69 -4.36
CA THR A 38 -2.55 -13.44 -5.13
C THR A 38 -3.80 -12.60 -4.82
N SER A 39 -4.97 -13.23 -4.71
CA SER A 39 -6.22 -12.51 -4.39
C SER A 39 -6.20 -11.91 -2.99
N VAL A 40 -5.75 -12.66 -1.99
CA VAL A 40 -5.58 -12.16 -0.61
C VAL A 40 -4.58 -11.02 -0.57
N MET A 41 -3.43 -11.18 -1.25
CA MET A 41 -2.39 -10.15 -1.27
C MET A 41 -2.85 -8.87 -1.97
N ASN A 42 -3.57 -8.97 -3.09
CA ASN A 42 -4.13 -7.81 -3.78
C ASN A 42 -5.16 -7.08 -2.91
N GLY A 43 -6.02 -7.81 -2.20
CA GLY A 43 -6.95 -7.24 -1.23
C GLY A 43 -6.23 -6.51 -0.09
N PHE A 44 -5.20 -7.12 0.48
CA PHE A 44 -4.38 -6.52 1.52
C PHE A 44 -3.67 -5.24 1.05
N LYS A 45 -3.08 -5.26 -0.15
CA LYS A 45 -2.42 -4.08 -0.75
C LYS A 45 -3.41 -2.93 -0.95
N ALA A 46 -4.59 -3.21 -1.48
CA ALA A 46 -5.63 -2.21 -1.70
C ALA A 46 -6.11 -1.58 -0.39
N GLU A 47 -6.37 -2.40 0.63
CA GLU A 47 -6.78 -1.93 1.96
C GLU A 47 -5.68 -1.08 2.63
N LEU A 48 -4.42 -1.56 2.61
CA LEU A 48 -3.30 -0.85 3.21
C LEU A 48 -3.06 0.50 2.50
N LEU A 49 -3.07 0.50 1.16
CA LEU A 49 -2.91 1.72 0.38
C LEU A 49 -4.05 2.71 0.64
N GLY A 50 -5.29 2.23 0.69
CA GLY A 50 -6.46 3.06 1.02
C GLY A 50 -6.32 3.74 2.39
N ARG A 51 -5.81 3.05 3.40
CA ARG A 51 -5.55 3.63 4.73
C ARG A 51 -4.40 4.65 4.70
N ILE A 52 -3.28 4.32 4.04
CA ILE A 52 -2.14 5.24 3.89
C ILE A 52 -2.59 6.55 3.23
N LEU A 53 -3.30 6.46 2.09
CA LEU A 53 -3.80 7.61 1.35
C LEU A 53 -4.92 8.35 2.11
N GLY A 54 -5.68 7.64 2.92
CA GLY A 54 -6.69 8.23 3.78
C GLY A 54 -6.11 9.11 4.89
N ILE A 55 -4.97 8.73 5.46
CA ILE A 55 -4.27 9.51 6.49
C ILE A 55 -3.40 10.59 5.84
N ASN A 56 -2.58 10.19 4.88
CA ASN A 56 -1.72 11.11 4.14
C ASN A 56 -2.32 11.48 2.80
N GLY A 57 -2.12 12.33 2.05
CA GLY A 57 -2.59 12.57 0.68
C GLY A 57 -1.88 11.67 -0.35
N HIS A 58 -2.25 11.85 -1.58
CA HIS A 58 -1.57 11.24 -2.72
C HIS A 58 -0.25 11.93 -3.04
N ILE A 59 -0.18 13.26 -2.78
CA ILE A 59 0.98 14.10 -3.02
C ILE A 59 1.22 14.94 -1.78
N SER A 60 2.47 14.97 -1.34
CA SER A 60 2.92 15.80 -0.24
C SER A 60 3.85 16.90 -0.76
N ILE A 61 3.56 18.13 -0.38
CA ILE A 61 4.31 19.32 -0.71
C ILE A 61 5.04 19.75 0.57
N ALA A 62 6.37 19.68 0.59
CA ALA A 62 7.17 20.06 1.75
C ALA A 62 8.00 21.31 1.50
N ALA A 63 8.07 22.16 2.48
CA ALA A 63 8.88 23.38 2.46
C ALA A 63 10.38 23.05 2.38
N ILE A 64 11.11 23.81 1.55
CA ILE A 64 12.56 23.64 1.40
C ILE A 64 13.28 24.27 2.59
N ARG A 65 14.24 23.55 3.15
CA ARG A 65 15.19 24.06 4.17
C ARG A 65 14.53 24.74 5.37
N ASN A 66 13.42 24.24 5.88
CA ASN A 66 12.70 24.84 7.01
C ASN A 66 12.14 26.25 6.76
N THR A 67 12.05 26.72 5.53
CA THR A 67 11.36 27.98 5.21
C THR A 67 9.88 27.69 5.14
N PRO A 68 9.07 28.18 6.09
CA PRO A 68 7.64 27.88 6.10
C PRO A 68 6.94 28.50 4.89
N PHE A 69 5.80 27.92 4.50
CA PHE A 69 4.90 28.55 3.53
C PHE A 69 4.07 29.62 4.26
N ASP A 70 4.45 30.89 4.15
CA ASP A 70 3.75 31.98 4.84
C ASP A 70 2.38 32.27 4.21
N ASN A 71 2.26 32.14 2.89
CA ASN A 71 1.02 32.36 2.13
C ASN A 71 0.31 31.03 1.78
N TYR A 72 0.31 30.06 2.69
CA TYR A 72 -0.23 28.74 2.41
C TYR A 72 -1.72 28.73 2.07
N GLN A 73 -2.50 29.68 2.58
CA GLN A 73 -3.94 29.78 2.31
C GLN A 73 -4.21 30.06 0.83
N GLU A 74 -3.43 30.95 0.21
CA GLU A 74 -3.49 31.21 -1.23
C GLU A 74 -3.05 30.01 -2.04
N ALA A 75 -1.98 29.34 -1.60
CA ALA A 75 -1.51 28.11 -2.23
C ALA A 75 -2.56 26.99 -2.17
N VAL A 76 -3.17 26.74 -1.02
CA VAL A 76 -4.26 25.76 -0.86
C VAL A 76 -5.43 26.09 -1.78
N LYS A 77 -5.89 27.35 -1.78
CA LYS A 77 -6.96 27.79 -2.67
C LYS A 77 -6.61 27.63 -4.15
N ALA A 78 -5.39 27.95 -4.53
CA ALA A 78 -4.92 27.77 -5.91
C ALA A 78 -4.89 26.28 -6.30
N LEU A 79 -4.42 25.40 -5.41
CA LEU A 79 -4.41 23.94 -5.64
C LEU A 79 -5.82 23.40 -5.83
N GLU A 80 -6.77 23.76 -4.96
CA GLU A 80 -8.14 23.25 -5.03
C GLU A 80 -8.96 23.82 -6.19
N THR A 81 -8.66 25.06 -6.64
CA THR A 81 -9.48 25.72 -7.67
C THR A 81 -8.87 25.68 -9.07
N LYS A 82 -7.53 25.68 -9.20
CA LYS A 82 -6.84 25.82 -10.48
C LYS A 82 -6.18 24.54 -10.98
N VAL A 83 -5.97 23.54 -10.09
CA VAL A 83 -5.32 22.29 -10.49
C VAL A 83 -6.38 21.21 -10.68
N PRO A 84 -6.65 20.79 -11.93
CA PRO A 84 -7.55 19.68 -12.20
C PRO A 84 -7.05 18.40 -11.51
N GLY A 85 -8.00 17.64 -10.95
CA GLY A 85 -7.67 16.37 -10.25
C GLY A 85 -7.41 16.54 -8.75
N VAL A 86 -7.16 17.73 -8.23
CA VAL A 86 -7.09 17.97 -6.77
C VAL A 86 -8.51 17.93 -6.19
N ASN A 87 -8.66 17.18 -5.10
CA ASN A 87 -9.91 17.08 -4.33
C ASN A 87 -9.81 17.87 -3.03
N ILE A 88 -8.76 17.63 -2.25
CA ILE A 88 -8.57 18.22 -0.92
C ILE A 88 -7.10 18.60 -0.76
N ALA A 89 -6.81 19.80 -0.25
CA ALA A 89 -5.48 20.23 0.15
C ALA A 89 -5.49 20.62 1.63
N ILE A 90 -4.70 19.95 2.46
CA ILE A 90 -4.63 20.16 3.91
C ILE A 90 -3.27 20.75 4.26
N PRO A 91 -3.22 22.01 4.73
CA PRO A 91 -2.00 22.60 5.24
C PRO A 91 -1.66 22.01 6.61
N MET A 92 -0.39 21.74 6.87
CA MET A 92 0.05 21.15 8.12
C MET A 92 1.44 21.61 8.54
N VAL A 93 1.70 21.50 9.83
CA VAL A 93 3.04 21.57 10.41
C VAL A 93 3.41 20.15 10.84
N GLU A 94 4.42 19.56 10.22
CA GLU A 94 4.90 18.23 10.59
C GLU A 94 6.37 18.28 10.96
N LYS A 95 6.70 17.75 12.14
CA LYS A 95 8.06 17.71 12.68
C LYS A 95 8.22 16.51 13.60
N GLN A 96 9.42 15.93 13.57
CA GLN A 96 9.81 14.87 14.49
C GLN A 96 10.30 15.47 15.83
N LEU A 97 9.77 14.97 16.93
CA LEU A 97 10.04 15.41 18.29
C LEU A 97 10.28 14.22 19.23
N LEU A 98 10.66 14.51 20.46
CA LEU A 98 10.62 13.59 21.58
C LEU A 98 9.40 13.95 22.45
N ALA A 99 8.54 12.98 22.72
CA ALA A 99 7.45 13.10 23.69
C ALA A 99 7.88 12.40 24.99
N THR A 100 7.70 13.06 26.13
CA THR A 100 8.06 12.50 27.42
C THR A 100 6.90 12.60 28.40
N ALA A 101 6.72 11.56 29.22
CA ALA A 101 5.77 11.53 30.34
C ALA A 101 6.39 10.69 31.48
N GLY A 102 6.55 11.29 32.66
CA GLY A 102 7.23 10.63 33.76
C GLY A 102 8.64 10.17 33.37
N ASN A 103 8.88 8.85 33.42
CA ASN A 103 10.16 8.23 33.07
C ASN A 103 10.17 7.68 31.61
N SER A 104 9.08 7.82 30.87
CA SER A 104 8.96 7.31 29.49
C SER A 104 9.30 8.41 28.49
N ALA A 105 10.00 8.04 27.41
CA ALA A 105 10.36 8.95 26.32
C ALA A 105 10.27 8.21 24.97
N GLU A 106 9.50 8.78 24.02
CA GLU A 106 9.27 8.19 22.72
C GLU A 106 9.52 9.22 21.59
N GLY A 107 10.16 8.78 20.50
CA GLY A 107 10.29 9.60 19.30
C GLY A 107 8.97 9.65 18.57
N VAL A 108 8.43 10.84 18.33
CA VAL A 108 7.11 11.02 17.75
C VAL A 108 7.11 11.96 16.54
N MET A 109 6.19 11.74 15.64
CA MET A 109 5.84 12.67 14.57
C MET A 109 4.68 13.55 15.04
N VAL A 110 4.94 14.83 15.24
CA VAL A 110 3.91 15.79 15.62
C VAL A 110 3.33 16.41 14.36
N ARG A 111 2.01 16.33 14.21
CA ARG A 111 1.26 16.90 13.10
C ARG A 111 0.27 17.96 13.62
N GLY A 112 0.57 19.21 13.30
CA GLY A 112 -0.30 20.35 13.57
C GLY A 112 -1.24 20.58 12.39
N VAL A 113 -2.56 20.49 12.61
CA VAL A 113 -3.60 20.67 11.59
C VAL A 113 -4.81 21.38 12.16
N ASN A 114 -5.68 21.92 11.29
CA ASN A 114 -6.96 22.46 11.75
C ASN A 114 -7.98 21.34 11.99
N GLY A 115 -8.79 21.44 13.02
CA GLY A 115 -9.85 20.47 13.30
C GLY A 115 -10.85 20.31 12.15
N ALA A 116 -11.15 21.40 11.43
CA ALA A 116 -12.00 21.35 10.24
C ALA A 116 -11.41 20.52 9.10
N ASP A 117 -10.08 20.52 8.95
CA ASP A 117 -9.39 19.74 7.92
C ASP A 117 -9.37 18.24 8.24
N LEU A 118 -9.33 17.88 9.54
CA LEU A 118 -9.46 16.48 9.98
C LEU A 118 -10.83 15.88 9.60
N GLN A 119 -11.87 16.70 9.52
CA GLN A 119 -13.21 16.25 9.14
C GLN A 119 -13.38 16.02 7.64
N LYS A 120 -12.49 16.54 6.78
CA LYS A 120 -12.59 16.41 5.33
C LYS A 120 -12.33 14.99 4.83
N LYS A 121 -11.52 14.20 5.55
CA LYS A 121 -11.16 12.84 5.18
C LYS A 121 -11.86 11.82 6.08
N GLN A 122 -12.52 10.83 5.49
CA GLN A 122 -13.26 9.81 6.23
C GLN A 122 -12.36 9.02 7.20
N VAL A 123 -11.17 8.60 6.76
CA VAL A 123 -10.23 7.82 7.59
C VAL A 123 -9.80 8.60 8.83
N LEU A 124 -9.54 9.93 8.69
CA LEU A 124 -9.20 10.78 9.83
C LEU A 124 -10.41 10.90 10.77
N ARG A 125 -11.57 11.20 10.24
CA ARG A 125 -12.81 11.31 11.02
C ARG A 125 -13.12 10.05 11.81
N ASP A 126 -12.96 8.89 11.16
CA ASP A 126 -13.18 7.59 11.79
C ASP A 126 -12.14 7.25 12.86
N GLY A 127 -10.89 7.65 12.66
CA GLY A 127 -9.83 7.46 13.66
C GLY A 127 -10.01 8.29 14.91
N PHE A 128 -10.65 9.46 14.81
CA PHE A 128 -10.94 10.38 15.93
C PHE A 128 -12.32 10.16 16.56
N LYS A 129 -13.00 9.03 16.34
CA LYS A 129 -14.37 8.77 16.86
C LYS A 129 -14.54 9.01 18.35
N ASN A 130 -13.51 8.75 19.13
CA ASN A 130 -13.55 8.88 20.60
C ASN A 130 -13.15 10.29 21.09
N PHE A 131 -12.92 11.23 20.16
CA PHE A 131 -12.55 12.60 20.49
C PHE A 131 -13.43 13.59 19.71
N ASP A 132 -14.02 14.55 20.42
CA ASP A 132 -14.81 15.61 19.75
C ASP A 132 -13.88 16.64 19.10
N LEU A 133 -13.79 16.60 17.77
CA LEU A 133 -12.96 17.52 16.98
C LEU A 133 -13.34 18.99 17.14
N LYS A 134 -14.50 19.31 17.73
CA LYS A 134 -14.87 20.69 18.09
C LYS A 134 -14.02 21.22 19.25
N LEU A 135 -13.50 20.33 20.08
CA LEU A 135 -12.63 20.67 21.21
C LEU A 135 -11.15 20.74 20.80
N PHE A 136 -10.85 20.54 19.49
CA PHE A 136 -9.47 20.53 18.98
C PHE A 136 -8.95 21.95 18.79
N ASP A 137 -8.71 22.64 19.90
CA ASP A 137 -8.17 24.01 19.98
C ASP A 137 -7.33 24.22 21.24
N GLY A 138 -6.48 25.25 21.22
CA GLY A 138 -5.62 25.59 22.34
C GLY A 138 -4.38 24.70 22.49
N ASP A 139 -3.88 24.63 23.71
CA ASP A 139 -2.64 23.90 24.06
C ASP A 139 -2.94 22.43 24.44
N ILE A 140 -3.50 21.67 23.52
CA ILE A 140 -3.83 20.25 23.67
C ILE A 140 -3.15 19.39 22.63
N VAL A 141 -3.10 18.10 22.92
CA VAL A 141 -2.65 17.05 21.99
C VAL A 141 -3.59 15.85 22.03
N VAL A 142 -3.70 15.19 20.89
CA VAL A 142 -4.38 13.89 20.75
C VAL A 142 -3.34 12.87 20.31
N LEU A 143 -3.19 11.81 21.07
CA LEU A 143 -2.17 10.79 20.87
C LEU A 143 -2.71 9.58 20.13
N GLY A 144 -1.86 8.90 19.37
CA GLY A 144 -2.21 7.56 18.94
C GLY A 144 -2.42 6.64 20.16
N SER A 145 -3.40 5.76 20.10
CA SER A 145 -3.77 4.90 21.24
C SER A 145 -2.59 4.09 21.76
N ARG A 146 -1.77 3.53 20.87
CA ARG A 146 -0.56 2.76 21.23
C ARG A 146 0.56 3.64 21.80
N LEU A 147 0.66 4.90 21.37
CA LEU A 147 1.61 5.85 21.93
C LEU A 147 1.22 6.22 23.36
N ALA A 148 -0.08 6.45 23.60
CA ALA A 148 -0.58 6.71 24.95
C ALA A 148 -0.28 5.54 25.89
N ASP A 149 -0.48 4.30 25.45
CA ASP A 149 -0.12 3.09 26.20
C ASP A 149 1.38 3.03 26.51
N LYS A 150 2.26 3.31 25.53
CA LYS A 150 3.73 3.32 25.72
C LYS A 150 4.19 4.39 26.70
N LEU A 151 3.60 5.57 26.65
CA LEU A 151 3.92 6.66 27.57
C LEU A 151 3.26 6.50 28.93
N GLY A 152 2.28 5.59 29.06
CA GLY A 152 1.52 5.37 30.29
C GLY A 152 0.64 6.55 30.67
N VAL A 153 0.05 7.22 29.66
CA VAL A 153 -0.80 8.40 29.83
C VAL A 153 -2.22 8.16 29.35
N THR A 154 -3.15 8.88 29.97
CA THR A 154 -4.59 8.86 29.66
C THR A 154 -5.10 10.28 29.36
N GLU A 155 -6.36 10.38 28.98
CA GLU A 155 -7.02 11.68 28.83
C GLU A 155 -6.97 12.49 30.13
N GLY A 156 -6.55 13.75 30.02
CA GLY A 156 -6.37 14.66 31.14
C GLY A 156 -4.92 14.80 31.63
N ASP A 157 -4.07 13.80 31.36
CA ASP A 157 -2.65 13.83 31.72
C ASP A 157 -1.87 14.86 30.87
N GLU A 158 -0.63 15.12 31.28
CA GLU A 158 0.27 16.01 30.54
C GLU A 158 1.43 15.23 29.93
N ILE A 159 1.79 15.58 28.69
CA ILE A 159 3.05 15.17 28.07
C ILE A 159 3.90 16.39 27.75
N THR A 160 5.21 16.23 27.76
CA THR A 160 6.14 17.27 27.35
C THR A 160 6.71 16.93 25.97
N LEU A 161 6.52 17.85 25.02
CA LEU A 161 7.15 17.78 23.72
C LEU A 161 8.48 18.53 23.73
N LEU A 162 9.53 17.86 23.28
CA LEU A 162 10.89 18.34 23.23
C LEU A 162 11.38 18.36 21.77
N SER A 163 11.73 19.56 21.28
CA SER A 163 12.34 19.73 19.96
C SER A 163 13.85 19.83 20.09
N PRO A 164 14.63 18.96 19.43
CA PRO A 164 16.09 19.08 19.41
C PRO A 164 16.55 20.35 18.69
N ASN A 165 15.76 20.86 17.75
CA ASN A 165 16.02 22.09 17.03
C ASN A 165 15.56 23.30 17.87
N GLY A 166 16.35 23.65 18.88
CA GLY A 166 16.06 24.74 19.83
C GLY A 166 16.46 26.13 19.32
N LYS A 167 16.43 27.11 20.22
CA LYS A 167 16.97 28.44 19.97
C LYS A 167 18.49 28.40 20.13
N ILE A 168 19.21 28.95 19.15
CA ILE A 168 20.65 29.20 19.27
C ILE A 168 20.82 30.35 20.25
N THR A 169 21.54 30.11 21.33
CA THR A 169 21.91 31.13 22.33
C THR A 169 23.43 31.29 22.38
N MET A 170 23.92 32.31 23.07
CA MET A 170 25.36 32.51 23.25
C MET A 170 26.03 31.34 23.99
N PHE A 171 25.25 30.50 24.67
CA PHE A 171 25.73 29.34 25.42
C PHE A 171 25.45 27.99 24.72
N GLY A 172 25.03 28.01 23.47
CA GLY A 172 24.67 26.82 22.67
C GLY A 172 23.20 26.75 22.31
N THR A 173 22.79 25.61 21.74
CA THR A 173 21.40 25.37 21.35
C THR A 173 20.59 24.86 22.53
N VAL A 174 19.60 25.64 22.97
CA VAL A 174 18.67 25.23 24.04
C VAL A 174 17.45 24.57 23.39
N PRO A 175 17.16 23.29 23.68
CA PRO A 175 15.97 22.62 23.16
C PRO A 175 14.69 23.37 23.55
N ARG A 176 13.69 23.35 22.67
CA ARG A 176 12.35 23.83 23.02
C ARG A 176 11.59 22.75 23.72
N MET A 177 11.01 23.10 24.86
CA MET A 177 10.19 22.18 25.64
C MET A 177 8.88 22.88 25.99
N LYS A 178 7.77 22.14 25.86
CA LYS A 178 6.46 22.60 26.33
C LYS A 178 5.58 21.41 26.68
N SER A 179 4.87 21.54 27.80
CA SER A 179 3.86 20.58 28.21
C SER A 179 2.52 20.88 27.53
N TYR A 180 1.82 19.83 27.18
CA TYR A 180 0.50 19.86 26.56
C TYR A 180 -0.39 18.84 27.27
N ARG A 181 -1.66 19.21 27.44
CA ARG A 181 -2.66 18.31 27.98
C ARG A 181 -3.09 17.28 26.92
N VAL A 182 -3.14 16.03 27.29
CA VAL A 182 -3.73 14.96 26.46
C VAL A 182 -5.25 15.10 26.50
N ALA A 183 -5.83 15.49 25.38
CA ALA A 183 -7.28 15.69 25.27
C ALA A 183 -8.01 14.41 24.86
N GLY A 184 -7.30 13.40 24.41
CA GLY A 184 -7.84 12.10 24.03
C GLY A 184 -6.88 11.31 23.15
N THR A 185 -7.38 10.22 22.61
CA THR A 185 -6.61 9.34 21.75
C THR A 185 -7.31 9.12 20.41
N PHE A 186 -6.53 8.83 19.37
CA PHE A 186 -7.04 8.38 18.07
C PHE A 186 -6.57 6.95 17.77
N ASN A 187 -7.27 6.28 16.84
CA ASN A 187 -6.89 4.95 16.35
C ASN A 187 -7.24 4.82 14.87
N PHE A 188 -6.23 4.75 14.00
CA PHE A 188 -6.39 4.51 12.57
C PHE A 188 -6.32 3.04 12.18
N GLY A 189 -6.02 2.14 13.14
CA GLY A 189 -5.80 0.72 12.90
C GLY A 189 -4.50 0.42 12.16
N MET A 190 -3.55 1.37 12.16
CA MET A 190 -2.20 1.23 11.59
C MET A 190 -1.17 1.46 12.69
N TYR A 191 -0.38 0.42 12.99
CA TYR A 191 0.59 0.47 14.09
C TYR A 191 1.51 1.68 14.03
N GLU A 192 2.03 2.01 12.85
CA GLU A 192 3.00 3.11 12.68
C GLU A 192 2.42 4.47 13.06
N TYR A 193 1.15 4.71 12.73
CA TYR A 193 0.47 5.96 13.08
C TYR A 193 0.02 5.95 14.54
N ASP A 194 -0.59 4.86 14.99
CA ASP A 194 -1.13 4.76 16.33
C ASP A 194 -0.03 4.71 17.41
N ALA A 195 1.21 4.34 17.04
CA ALA A 195 2.34 4.22 17.95
C ALA A 195 3.31 5.42 17.94
N ASN A 196 3.25 6.28 16.89
CA ASN A 196 4.29 7.30 16.72
C ASN A 196 3.76 8.69 16.40
N PHE A 197 2.45 8.89 16.24
CA PHE A 197 1.91 10.21 15.89
C PHE A 197 1.22 10.90 17.05
N VAL A 198 1.40 12.23 17.05
CA VAL A 198 0.73 13.18 17.94
C VAL A 198 0.06 14.24 17.05
N PHE A 199 -1.23 14.42 17.19
CA PHE A 199 -1.96 15.53 16.55
C PHE A 199 -2.13 16.68 17.53
N MET A 200 -1.99 17.89 17.01
CA MET A 200 -2.22 19.12 17.78
C MET A 200 -2.87 20.20 16.89
N PRO A 201 -3.55 21.20 17.46
CA PRO A 201 -4.06 22.32 16.70
C PRO A 201 -2.97 23.06 15.92
N LEU A 202 -3.26 23.45 14.68
CA LEU A 202 -2.29 24.12 13.80
C LEU A 202 -1.66 25.35 14.46
N ALA A 203 -2.48 26.19 15.10
CA ALA A 203 -2.00 27.38 15.79
C ALA A 203 -1.04 27.07 16.95
N ALA A 204 -1.29 25.99 17.70
CA ALA A 204 -0.38 25.53 18.75
C ALA A 204 0.96 25.06 18.18
N ALA A 205 0.94 24.31 17.05
CA ALA A 205 2.15 23.88 16.34
C ALA A 205 2.94 25.09 15.79
N GLN A 206 2.28 26.02 15.12
CA GLN A 206 2.91 27.24 14.60
C GLN A 206 3.61 28.03 15.73
N LYS A 207 2.96 28.18 16.87
CA LYS A 207 3.52 28.84 18.05
C LYS A 207 4.72 28.07 18.63
N PHE A 208 4.60 26.76 18.78
CA PHE A 208 5.67 25.91 19.32
C PHE A 208 6.92 25.95 18.45
N PHE A 209 6.77 25.84 17.12
CA PHE A 209 7.89 25.85 16.19
C PHE A 209 8.35 27.25 15.75
N SER A 210 7.68 28.31 16.22
CA SER A 210 7.94 29.73 15.85
C SER A 210 7.90 29.95 14.33
N LEU A 211 6.84 29.43 13.68
CA LEU A 211 6.65 29.53 12.24
C LEU A 211 5.81 30.75 11.84
N GLY A 212 5.46 31.62 12.79
CA GLY A 212 4.48 32.68 12.51
C GLY A 212 3.14 32.05 12.13
N ASN A 213 2.61 32.49 10.98
CA ASN A 213 1.39 31.90 10.39
C ASN A 213 1.71 30.86 9.30
N GLY A 214 2.97 30.45 9.15
CA GLY A 214 3.39 29.54 8.10
C GLY A 214 3.15 28.05 8.45
N VAL A 215 3.22 27.21 7.43
CA VAL A 215 3.13 25.76 7.54
C VAL A 215 4.38 25.08 6.94
N THR A 216 4.67 23.85 7.35
CA THR A 216 5.82 23.11 6.82
C THR A 216 5.49 22.27 5.59
N GLY A 217 4.20 22.04 5.33
CA GLY A 217 3.77 21.28 4.18
C GLY A 217 2.27 21.39 3.90
N ILE A 218 1.91 20.86 2.75
CA ILE A 218 0.52 20.72 2.31
C ILE A 218 0.32 19.31 1.79
N ASP A 219 -0.66 18.63 2.33
CA ASP A 219 -1.05 17.28 1.92
C ASP A 219 -2.19 17.35 0.90
N VAL A 220 -2.00 16.75 -0.27
CA VAL A 220 -2.96 16.84 -1.37
C VAL A 220 -3.57 15.48 -1.65
N THR A 221 -4.88 15.40 -1.55
CA THR A 221 -5.67 14.24 -1.94
C THR A 221 -6.24 14.48 -3.34
N LEU A 222 -6.03 13.53 -4.25
CA LEU A 222 -6.54 13.59 -5.60
C LEU A 222 -7.91 12.93 -5.71
N ARG A 223 -8.65 13.25 -6.77
CA ARG A 223 -9.85 12.52 -7.19
C ARG A 223 -9.45 11.16 -7.74
N GLU A 224 -10.36 10.21 -7.71
CA GLU A 224 -10.13 8.84 -8.19
C GLU A 224 -9.77 8.75 -9.68
N ASP A 225 -10.27 9.67 -10.49
CA ASP A 225 -10.04 9.75 -11.94
C ASP A 225 -8.79 10.56 -12.33
N ALA A 226 -8.06 11.11 -11.35
CA ALA A 226 -6.91 11.98 -11.60
C ALA A 226 -5.64 11.18 -11.94
N ASP A 227 -4.94 11.61 -13.00
CA ASP A 227 -3.60 11.11 -13.29
C ASP A 227 -2.59 11.73 -12.29
N LEU A 228 -1.91 10.85 -11.54
CA LEU A 228 -1.00 11.25 -10.47
C LEU A 228 0.21 12.05 -10.99
N ASP A 229 0.84 11.58 -12.07
CA ASP A 229 2.08 12.17 -12.58
C ASP A 229 1.80 13.51 -13.28
N TYR A 230 0.72 13.59 -14.03
CA TYR A 230 0.26 14.83 -14.65
C TYR A 230 -0.15 15.88 -13.59
N THR A 231 -0.95 15.47 -12.60
CA THR A 231 -1.40 16.37 -11.53
C THR A 231 -0.22 16.85 -10.68
N ARG A 232 0.78 16.00 -10.42
CA ARG A 232 2.01 16.40 -9.71
C ARG A 232 2.77 17.50 -10.45
N GLN A 233 2.85 17.45 -11.78
CA GLN A 233 3.49 18.49 -12.59
C GLN A 233 2.71 19.82 -12.50
N LEU A 234 1.37 19.76 -12.57
CA LEU A 234 0.53 20.96 -12.42
C LEU A 234 0.64 21.57 -11.03
N ILE A 235 0.71 20.75 -9.98
CA ILE A 235 0.95 21.21 -8.61
C ILE A 235 2.31 21.94 -8.53
N GLY A 236 3.35 21.39 -9.16
CA GLY A 236 4.67 22.03 -9.22
C GLY A 236 4.60 23.44 -9.81
N ALA A 237 3.98 23.56 -10.97
CA ALA A 237 3.79 24.85 -11.63
C ALA A 237 2.95 25.83 -10.80
N ALA A 238 1.90 25.35 -10.12
CA ALA A 238 1.06 26.18 -9.26
C ALA A 238 1.81 26.70 -8.02
N ILE A 239 2.65 25.87 -7.40
CA ILE A 239 3.46 26.28 -6.25
C ILE A 239 4.54 27.27 -6.66
N GLU A 240 5.22 27.04 -7.77
CA GLU A 240 6.22 27.99 -8.31
C GLU A 240 5.59 29.33 -8.66
N SER A 241 4.40 29.33 -9.27
CA SER A 241 3.68 30.56 -9.61
C SER A 241 3.23 31.37 -8.39
N SER A 242 3.09 30.74 -7.23
CA SER A 242 2.82 31.41 -5.95
C SER A 242 4.06 31.96 -5.25
N GLY A 243 5.23 31.90 -5.90
CA GLY A 243 6.51 32.35 -5.36
C GLY A 243 7.14 31.43 -4.32
N ASN A 244 6.56 30.26 -4.10
CA ASN A 244 7.03 29.27 -3.16
C ASN A 244 7.95 28.24 -3.84
N ARG A 245 8.95 27.76 -3.12
CA ARG A 245 9.76 26.63 -3.52
C ARG A 245 9.49 25.46 -2.60
N ALA A 246 9.18 24.30 -3.18
CA ALA A 246 8.81 23.11 -2.42
C ALA A 246 9.45 21.85 -3.00
N PHE A 247 9.63 20.84 -2.14
CA PHE A 247 9.77 19.46 -2.58
C PHE A 247 8.38 18.88 -2.75
N ILE A 248 8.12 18.26 -3.90
CA ILE A 248 6.85 17.62 -4.22
C ILE A 248 7.12 16.15 -4.46
N TYR A 249 6.60 15.31 -3.61
CA TYR A 249 6.74 13.86 -3.69
C TYR A 249 5.38 13.19 -3.55
N ASP A 250 5.25 12.07 -4.22
CA ASP A 250 4.04 11.26 -4.15
C ASP A 250 4.15 10.16 -3.08
N TYR A 251 3.02 9.51 -2.80
CA TYR A 251 2.93 8.43 -1.83
C TYR A 251 3.83 7.22 -2.17
N ARG A 252 4.18 7.01 -3.46
CA ARG A 252 5.08 5.92 -3.89
C ARG A 252 6.50 6.19 -3.42
N GLN A 253 6.94 7.44 -3.50
CA GLN A 253 8.26 7.86 -3.05
C GLN A 253 8.36 7.84 -1.52
N THR A 254 7.31 8.32 -0.84
CA THR A 254 7.25 8.33 0.62
C THR A 254 7.22 6.92 1.22
N ASN A 255 6.55 5.99 0.54
CA ASN A 255 6.42 4.59 0.97
C ASN A 255 7.22 3.64 0.07
N SER A 256 8.39 4.05 -0.40
CA SER A 256 9.21 3.30 -1.37
C SER A 256 9.54 1.89 -0.90
N ALA A 257 9.77 1.66 0.40
CA ALA A 257 10.02 0.33 0.95
C ALA A 257 8.82 -0.61 0.73
N PHE A 258 7.60 -0.12 0.92
CA PHE A 258 6.38 -0.88 0.66
C PHE A 258 6.22 -1.21 -0.83
N PHE A 259 6.40 -0.22 -1.71
CA PHE A 259 6.27 -0.43 -3.16
C PHE A 259 7.35 -1.36 -3.70
N ASN A 260 8.60 -1.24 -3.21
CA ASN A 260 9.67 -2.16 -3.55
C ASN A 260 9.35 -3.61 -3.12
N ALA A 261 8.78 -3.80 -1.92
CA ALA A 261 8.35 -5.12 -1.47
C ALA A 261 7.24 -5.71 -2.36
N VAL A 262 6.28 -4.88 -2.79
CA VAL A 262 5.22 -5.27 -3.73
C VAL A 262 5.79 -5.67 -5.09
N ASP A 263 6.79 -4.94 -5.61
CA ASP A 263 7.43 -5.27 -6.89
C ASP A 263 8.25 -6.55 -6.80
N VAL A 264 8.97 -6.77 -5.71
CA VAL A 264 9.69 -8.05 -5.47
C VAL A 264 8.71 -9.21 -5.42
N GLU A 265 7.61 -9.07 -4.67
CA GLU A 265 6.57 -10.10 -4.57
C GLU A 265 6.00 -10.44 -5.96
N ARG A 266 5.66 -9.44 -6.78
CA ARG A 266 5.15 -9.65 -8.15
C ARG A 266 6.15 -10.46 -8.99
N ASN A 267 7.43 -10.15 -8.91
CA ASN A 267 8.48 -10.87 -9.64
C ASN A 267 8.63 -12.32 -9.15
N VAL A 268 8.57 -12.54 -7.84
CA VAL A 268 8.59 -13.90 -7.25
C VAL A 268 7.38 -14.71 -7.70
N MET A 269 6.17 -14.10 -7.68
CA MET A 269 4.94 -14.77 -8.15
C MET A 269 5.01 -15.13 -9.64
N PHE A 270 5.61 -14.26 -10.47
CA PHE A 270 5.84 -14.57 -11.89
C PHE A 270 6.78 -15.77 -12.07
N ILE A 271 7.87 -15.86 -11.29
CA ILE A 271 8.80 -16.99 -11.33
C ILE A 271 8.10 -18.28 -10.88
N VAL A 272 7.33 -18.23 -9.79
CA VAL A 272 6.57 -19.39 -9.29
C VAL A 272 5.56 -19.88 -10.33
N LEU A 273 4.81 -18.95 -10.95
CA LEU A 273 3.87 -19.29 -12.02
C LEU A 273 4.57 -19.95 -13.20
N THR A 274 5.71 -19.40 -13.63
CA THR A 274 6.51 -19.95 -14.72
C THR A 274 6.98 -21.38 -14.39
N LEU A 275 7.40 -21.61 -13.14
CA LEU A 275 7.84 -22.94 -12.68
C LEU A 275 6.68 -23.96 -12.69
N ILE A 276 5.50 -23.54 -12.22
CA ILE A 276 4.30 -24.40 -12.23
C ILE A 276 3.94 -24.78 -13.68
N ILE A 277 3.95 -23.83 -14.61
CA ILE A 277 3.68 -24.07 -16.03
C ILE A 277 4.72 -25.05 -16.61
N LEU A 278 5.98 -24.90 -16.25
CA LEU A 278 7.05 -25.77 -16.73
C LEU A 278 6.88 -27.20 -16.21
N VAL A 279 6.56 -27.39 -14.93
CA VAL A 279 6.27 -28.70 -14.34
C VAL A 279 5.03 -29.32 -15.01
N ALA A 280 3.99 -28.54 -15.25
CA ALA A 280 2.80 -28.98 -15.97
C ALA A 280 3.15 -29.47 -17.39
N ALA A 281 3.97 -28.71 -18.11
CA ALA A 281 4.41 -29.09 -19.46
C ALA A 281 5.17 -30.42 -19.46
N PHE A 282 6.11 -30.63 -18.51
CA PHE A 282 6.82 -31.91 -18.39
C PHE A 282 5.90 -33.08 -18.07
N ASN A 283 4.90 -32.86 -17.19
CA ASN A 283 3.93 -33.92 -16.88
C ASN A 283 3.09 -34.28 -18.10
N ILE A 284 2.65 -33.29 -18.89
CA ILE A 284 1.90 -33.53 -20.14
C ILE A 284 2.76 -34.27 -21.15
N ILE A 285 4.00 -33.84 -21.34
CA ILE A 285 4.94 -34.52 -22.27
C ILE A 285 5.16 -35.97 -21.86
N THR A 286 5.41 -36.24 -20.58
CA THR A 286 5.61 -37.59 -20.06
C THR A 286 4.36 -38.45 -20.26
N GLY A 287 3.17 -37.89 -19.97
CA GLY A 287 1.90 -38.57 -20.18
C GLY A 287 1.66 -38.92 -21.65
N LEU A 288 1.94 -37.98 -22.57
CA LEU A 288 1.81 -38.20 -24.02
C LEU A 288 2.82 -39.30 -24.52
N ILE A 289 4.06 -39.25 -24.08
CA ILE A 289 5.07 -40.29 -24.46
C ILE A 289 4.60 -41.66 -24.04
N MET A 290 4.07 -41.77 -22.81
CA MET A 290 3.56 -43.03 -22.28
C MET A 290 2.32 -43.50 -23.03
N LEU A 291 1.37 -42.62 -23.33
CA LEU A 291 0.18 -42.91 -24.13
C LEU A 291 0.55 -43.44 -25.52
N VAL A 292 1.49 -42.78 -26.21
CA VAL A 292 1.96 -43.20 -27.53
C VAL A 292 2.62 -44.57 -27.46
N LYS A 293 3.42 -44.81 -26.43
CA LYS A 293 4.11 -46.08 -26.24
C LYS A 293 3.14 -47.26 -26.00
N ASP A 294 2.11 -47.05 -25.21
CA ASP A 294 1.09 -48.05 -24.91
C ASP A 294 0.17 -48.35 -26.11
N LYS A 295 -0.10 -47.34 -26.94
CA LYS A 295 -0.88 -47.48 -28.18
C LYS A 295 -0.04 -47.92 -29.40
N GLY A 296 1.21 -48.27 -29.20
CA GLY A 296 2.11 -48.68 -30.28
C GLY A 296 1.59 -49.83 -31.16
N ARG A 297 0.87 -50.81 -30.59
CA ARG A 297 0.24 -51.92 -31.37
C ARG A 297 -0.96 -51.38 -32.21
N ASP A 298 -1.78 -50.55 -31.63
CA ASP A 298 -2.94 -49.97 -32.34
C ASP A 298 -2.49 -49.05 -33.47
N ILE A 299 -1.41 -48.27 -33.24
CA ILE A 299 -0.75 -47.44 -34.26
C ILE A 299 -0.23 -48.30 -35.42
N ALA A 300 0.41 -49.47 -35.11
CA ALA A 300 0.92 -50.38 -36.10
C ALA A 300 -0.23 -50.93 -36.99
N VAL A 301 -1.36 -51.35 -36.40
CA VAL A 301 -2.54 -51.80 -37.11
C VAL A 301 -3.12 -50.69 -37.99
N LEU A 302 -3.27 -49.47 -37.49
CA LEU A 302 -3.75 -48.33 -38.28
C LEU A 302 -2.84 -48.04 -39.48
N ARG A 303 -1.53 -48.17 -39.31
CA ARG A 303 -0.56 -48.01 -40.42
C ARG A 303 -0.63 -49.09 -41.44
N THR A 304 -0.89 -50.34 -41.09
CA THR A 304 -1.10 -51.43 -42.06
C THR A 304 -2.43 -51.26 -42.80
N MET A 305 -3.43 -50.57 -42.20
CA MET A 305 -4.68 -50.20 -42.86
C MET A 305 -4.58 -48.93 -43.74
N GLY A 306 -3.37 -48.35 -43.86
CA GLY A 306 -3.13 -47.23 -44.78
C GLY A 306 -3.17 -45.82 -44.11
N ALA A 307 -3.23 -45.73 -42.76
CA ALA A 307 -3.19 -44.43 -42.08
C ALA A 307 -1.79 -43.79 -42.22
N THR A 308 -1.77 -42.53 -42.61
CA THR A 308 -0.56 -41.75 -42.80
C THR A 308 -0.02 -41.26 -41.44
N LYS A 309 1.30 -40.97 -41.37
CA LYS A 309 1.92 -40.39 -40.16
C LYS A 309 1.19 -39.11 -39.69
N GLY A 310 0.73 -38.29 -40.63
CA GLY A 310 0.01 -37.04 -40.33
C GLY A 310 -1.35 -37.28 -39.69
N MET A 311 -2.10 -38.31 -40.13
CA MET A 311 -3.37 -38.68 -39.49
C MET A 311 -3.17 -39.11 -38.03
N ILE A 312 -2.16 -39.95 -37.78
CA ILE A 312 -1.84 -40.43 -36.44
C ILE A 312 -1.41 -39.24 -35.54
N MET A 313 -0.56 -38.37 -36.05
CA MET A 313 -0.09 -37.21 -35.33
C MET A 313 -1.24 -36.24 -34.96
N ARG A 314 -2.23 -36.05 -35.85
CA ARG A 314 -3.43 -35.25 -35.55
C ARG A 314 -4.29 -35.86 -34.45
N ILE A 315 -4.41 -37.19 -34.40
CA ILE A 315 -5.19 -37.85 -33.34
C ILE A 315 -4.51 -37.60 -31.98
N PHE A 316 -3.22 -37.80 -31.87
CA PHE A 316 -2.49 -37.57 -30.60
C PHE A 316 -2.38 -36.10 -30.21
N PHE A 317 -2.35 -35.17 -31.19
CA PHE A 317 -2.41 -33.74 -30.93
C PHE A 317 -3.77 -33.33 -30.33
N LEU A 318 -4.86 -33.88 -30.87
CA LEU A 318 -6.20 -33.65 -30.32
C LEU A 318 -6.36 -34.23 -28.92
N ASP A 319 -5.85 -35.46 -28.69
CA ASP A 319 -5.85 -36.07 -27.35
C ASP A 319 -5.04 -35.22 -26.34
N GLY A 320 -3.87 -34.73 -26.76
CA GLY A 320 -3.06 -33.82 -25.94
C GLY A 320 -3.75 -32.48 -25.65
N ALA A 321 -4.47 -31.92 -26.61
CA ALA A 321 -5.25 -30.71 -26.42
C ALA A 321 -6.43 -30.93 -25.46
N PHE A 322 -7.09 -32.09 -25.50
CA PHE A 322 -8.16 -32.45 -24.57
C PHE A 322 -7.66 -32.69 -23.12
N ILE A 323 -6.40 -33.10 -22.96
CA ILE A 323 -5.81 -33.30 -21.62
C ILE A 323 -5.32 -31.96 -21.03
N GLY A 324 -4.99 -31.00 -21.89
CA GLY A 324 -4.47 -29.68 -21.50
C GLY A 324 -5.55 -28.60 -21.23
N VAL A 325 -6.80 -28.88 -21.52
CA VAL A 325 -7.97 -28.04 -21.27
C VAL A 325 -8.73 -28.53 -20.03
#